data_8d6a2386fab99025bc724b230ff52ac3
#
_entry.id   8d6a2386fab99025bc724b230ff52ac3
#
_cell.length_a   1.000
_cell.length_b   1.000
_cell.length_c   1.000
_cell.angle_alpha   90.00
_cell.angle_beta   90.00
_cell.angle_gamma   90.00
#
_symmetry.space_group_name_H-M   'P 1'
#
loop_
_entity.id
_entity.type
_entity.pdbx_description
1 polymer ?
#
loop_
_entity_poly.entity_id
_entity_poly.type
_entity_poly.pdbx_seq_one_letter_code
_entity_poly.pdbx_strand_id
1 'polypeptide(L)'
;MIHSKTGSNRRILTFPAVQPCKSISLTTLLDSLIQLAGDILTFKQKHFSTNKRSFQKTIRQIQNLAIVLEEIRIRVGSPRRYFPGVSSLSEIHVIFQKLKFLLEDCTRDGARVCMLMSSDQVSDHLQVLTLSISTSLSAFPVSFVDLPSEVNELIDLVVQQARKHVVRPDSDDKKVIDSVNQVLALFENRVSPEPDEINRILDHVGVRTWGDCVKEVNFLGEEIEAERLENKKNNNNSNARVELLSSLMGFICYCRCVILNKRSSSSS
;
A
#
# COMPACT_ATOMS: atom_id res chain seq x y z
N MET A 1 0.19 -21.81 -15.64
CA MET A 1 -0.25 -21.51 -14.26
C MET A 1 0.98 -21.35 -13.37
N ILE A 2 1.42 -20.12 -13.16
CA ILE A 2 2.48 -19.82 -12.19
C ILE A 2 1.75 -19.31 -10.96
N HIS A 3 1.48 -20.18 -9.99
CA HIS A 3 1.02 -19.79 -8.67
C HIS A 3 2.17 -19.07 -7.97
N SER A 4 2.20 -17.76 -8.02
CA SER A 4 3.08 -16.96 -7.18
C SER A 4 2.60 -17.02 -5.72
N LYS A 5 3.19 -17.92 -4.96
CA LYS A 5 3.20 -17.85 -3.49
C LYS A 5 4.11 -16.68 -3.04
N THR A 6 3.79 -15.45 -3.43
CA THR A 6 4.70 -14.30 -3.22
C THR A 6 4.20 -13.31 -2.18
N GLY A 7 3.16 -13.63 -1.41
CA GLY A 7 2.64 -12.71 -0.39
C GLY A 7 3.34 -12.73 0.97
N SER A 8 4.12 -13.78 1.30
CA SER A 8 4.50 -14.02 2.71
C SER A 8 5.93 -13.62 3.11
N ASN A 9 6.86 -13.41 2.17
CA ASN A 9 8.28 -13.22 2.49
C ASN A 9 8.89 -11.92 1.94
N ARG A 10 8.08 -10.99 1.45
CA ARG A 10 8.55 -9.70 0.94
C ARG A 10 8.64 -8.69 2.09
N ARG A 11 9.75 -7.96 2.18
CA ARG A 11 9.86 -6.80 3.08
C ARG A 11 8.81 -5.74 2.74
N ILE A 12 8.36 -5.04 3.77
CA ILE A 12 7.43 -3.91 3.61
C ILE A 12 8.06 -2.80 2.77
N LEU A 13 7.25 -2.19 1.92
CA LEU A 13 7.59 -1.09 1.03
C LEU A 13 8.74 -1.42 0.05
N THR A 14 9.04 -2.70 -0.17
CA THR A 14 9.93 -3.11 -1.24
C THR A 14 9.15 -3.62 -2.43
N PHE A 15 9.42 -3.07 -3.61
CA PHE A 15 8.83 -3.55 -4.85
C PHE A 15 9.78 -4.56 -5.49
N PRO A 16 9.37 -5.82 -5.68
CA PRO A 16 10.18 -6.78 -6.42
C PRO A 16 10.36 -6.30 -7.87
N ALA A 17 11.48 -6.68 -8.47
CA ALA A 17 11.74 -6.36 -9.87
C ALA A 17 10.62 -6.96 -10.74
N VAL A 18 9.89 -6.10 -11.44
CA VAL A 18 8.83 -6.49 -12.37
C VAL A 18 9.40 -6.43 -13.77
N GLN A 19 9.36 -7.54 -14.49
CA GLN A 19 9.81 -7.56 -15.88
C GLN A 19 8.72 -6.97 -16.80
N PRO A 20 9.08 -6.07 -17.71
CA PRO A 20 8.13 -5.55 -18.70
C PRO A 20 7.67 -6.67 -19.63
N CYS A 21 6.38 -6.69 -19.94
CA CYS A 21 5.71 -7.71 -20.76
C CYS A 21 6.01 -7.58 -22.27
N LYS A 22 7.25 -7.47 -22.68
CA LYS A 22 7.64 -7.19 -24.08
C LYS A 22 7.26 -8.28 -25.09
N SER A 23 6.92 -9.49 -24.67
CA SER A 23 6.63 -10.65 -25.54
C SER A 23 5.20 -11.18 -25.41
N ILE A 24 4.32 -10.48 -24.69
CA ILE A 24 2.94 -10.93 -24.44
C ILE A 24 2.02 -10.35 -25.51
N SER A 25 1.00 -11.11 -25.94
CA SER A 25 -0.03 -10.58 -26.87
C SER A 25 -0.80 -9.44 -26.21
N LEU A 26 -1.28 -8.49 -27.02
CA LEU A 26 -2.05 -7.34 -26.53
C LEU A 26 -3.30 -7.78 -25.76
N THR A 27 -3.99 -8.82 -26.23
CA THR A 27 -5.18 -9.38 -25.56
C THR A 27 -4.83 -9.95 -24.19
N THR A 28 -3.75 -10.73 -24.09
CA THR A 28 -3.27 -11.28 -22.81
C THR A 28 -2.85 -10.18 -21.85
N LEU A 29 -2.23 -9.11 -22.34
CA LEU A 29 -1.86 -7.96 -21.52
C LEU A 29 -3.09 -7.24 -20.96
N LEU A 30 -4.11 -7.01 -21.80
CA LEU A 30 -5.37 -6.39 -21.39
C LEU A 30 -6.12 -7.26 -20.39
N ASP A 31 -6.22 -8.58 -20.63
CA ASP A 31 -6.83 -9.51 -19.68
C ASP A 31 -6.13 -9.49 -18.31
N SER A 32 -4.79 -9.47 -18.32
CA SER A 32 -4.00 -9.34 -17.08
C SER A 32 -4.21 -8.01 -16.37
N LEU A 33 -4.31 -6.89 -17.11
CA LEU A 33 -4.59 -5.57 -16.56
C LEU A 33 -5.97 -5.50 -15.90
N ILE A 34 -6.99 -6.03 -16.57
CA ILE A 34 -8.37 -6.08 -16.06
C ILE A 34 -8.41 -6.94 -14.78
N GLN A 35 -7.73 -8.08 -14.79
CA GLN A 35 -7.62 -8.92 -13.59
C GLN A 35 -6.94 -8.20 -12.44
N LEU A 36 -5.80 -7.53 -12.68
CA LEU A 36 -5.09 -6.74 -11.65
C LEU A 36 -5.95 -5.59 -11.13
N ALA A 37 -6.70 -4.90 -12.00
CA ALA A 37 -7.65 -3.89 -11.57
C ALA A 37 -8.71 -4.50 -10.65
N GLY A 38 -9.29 -5.65 -11.01
CA GLY A 38 -10.22 -6.39 -10.18
C GLY A 38 -9.63 -6.76 -8.80
N ASP A 39 -8.39 -7.25 -8.78
CA ASP A 39 -7.67 -7.54 -7.53
C ASP A 39 -7.52 -6.29 -6.64
N ILE A 40 -7.15 -5.14 -7.23
CA ILE A 40 -7.03 -3.87 -6.53
C ILE A 40 -8.38 -3.43 -5.95
N LEU A 41 -9.48 -3.61 -6.67
CA LEU A 41 -10.81 -3.23 -6.20
C LEU A 41 -11.26 -4.05 -4.97
N THR A 42 -10.72 -5.25 -4.75
CA THR A 42 -11.00 -6.04 -3.53
C THR A 42 -10.57 -5.34 -2.24
N PHE A 43 -9.62 -4.39 -2.33
CA PHE A 43 -9.14 -3.63 -1.17
C PHE A 43 -10.09 -2.51 -0.73
N LYS A 44 -11.13 -2.19 -1.49
CA LYS A 44 -12.07 -1.07 -1.22
C LYS A 44 -12.67 -1.12 0.19
N GLN A 45 -12.90 -2.32 0.73
CA GLN A 45 -13.51 -2.52 2.04
C GLN A 45 -12.51 -2.91 3.14
N LYS A 46 -11.21 -3.05 2.80
CA LYS A 46 -10.20 -3.41 3.79
C LYS A 46 -9.86 -2.24 4.70
N HIS A 47 -9.40 -2.55 5.90
CA HIS A 47 -8.87 -1.56 6.83
C HIS A 47 -7.45 -1.18 6.39
N PHE A 48 -7.22 0.12 6.23
CA PHE A 48 -5.90 0.68 5.95
C PHE A 48 -5.31 1.23 7.25
N SER A 49 -4.08 0.89 7.51
CA SER A 49 -3.34 1.35 8.69
C SER A 49 -2.95 2.83 8.60
N THR A 50 -2.86 3.37 7.38
CA THR A 50 -2.52 4.76 7.10
C THR A 50 -3.05 5.18 5.72
N ASN A 51 -3.12 6.49 5.45
CA ASN A 51 -3.44 7.08 4.14
C ASN A 51 -4.76 6.61 3.53
N LYS A 52 -5.74 6.25 4.36
CA LYS A 52 -7.02 5.66 3.95
C LYS A 52 -7.73 6.48 2.89
N ARG A 53 -7.79 7.82 3.04
CA ARG A 53 -8.49 8.71 2.10
C ARG A 53 -7.82 8.70 0.72
N SER A 54 -6.50 8.71 0.69
CA SER A 54 -5.73 8.70 -0.55
C SER A 54 -5.86 7.35 -1.27
N PHE A 55 -5.79 6.24 -0.56
CA PHE A 55 -6.04 4.91 -1.14
C PHE A 55 -7.45 4.79 -1.70
N GLN A 56 -8.47 5.25 -1.00
CA GLN A 56 -9.85 5.21 -1.49
C GLN A 56 -10.04 6.01 -2.79
N LYS A 57 -9.38 7.18 -2.92
CA LYS A 57 -9.39 7.97 -4.15
C LYS A 57 -8.69 7.22 -5.29
N THR A 58 -7.51 6.66 -5.04
CA THR A 58 -6.76 5.89 -6.04
C THR A 58 -7.55 4.65 -6.49
N ILE A 59 -8.17 3.91 -5.58
CA ILE A 59 -9.01 2.75 -5.91
C ILE A 59 -10.19 3.15 -6.82
N ARG A 60 -10.82 4.32 -6.59
CA ARG A 60 -11.86 4.84 -7.49
C ARG A 60 -11.32 5.17 -8.89
N GLN A 61 -10.11 5.72 -8.97
CA GLN A 61 -9.46 5.96 -10.27
C GLN A 61 -9.20 4.65 -11.01
N ILE A 62 -8.75 3.60 -10.30
CA ILE A 62 -8.56 2.27 -10.88
C ILE A 62 -9.90 1.66 -11.33
N GLN A 63 -11.00 1.89 -10.61
CA GLN A 63 -12.32 1.46 -11.01
C GLN A 63 -12.73 2.09 -12.36
N ASN A 64 -12.51 3.39 -12.52
CA ASN A 64 -12.77 4.08 -13.78
C ASN A 64 -11.85 3.55 -14.90
N LEU A 65 -10.58 3.31 -14.58
CA LEU A 65 -9.62 2.78 -15.56
C LEU A 65 -9.94 1.34 -15.97
N ALA A 66 -10.53 0.53 -15.09
CA ALA A 66 -10.98 -0.81 -15.44
C ALA A 66 -12.04 -0.78 -16.56
N ILE A 67 -12.98 0.18 -16.50
CA ILE A 67 -13.98 0.38 -17.56
C ILE A 67 -13.31 0.72 -18.90
N VAL A 68 -12.33 1.63 -18.87
CA VAL A 68 -11.55 2.00 -20.06
C VAL A 68 -10.82 0.79 -20.65
N LEU A 69 -10.18 -0.02 -19.82
CA LEU A 69 -9.45 -1.22 -20.25
C LEU A 69 -10.37 -2.28 -20.88
N GLU A 70 -11.55 -2.48 -20.31
CA GLU A 70 -12.57 -3.37 -20.86
C GLU A 70 -13.03 -2.90 -22.24
N GLU A 71 -13.29 -1.61 -22.42
CA GLU A 71 -13.71 -1.04 -23.69
C GLU A 71 -12.60 -1.13 -24.75
N ILE A 72 -11.33 -0.87 -24.37
CA ILE A 72 -10.18 -1.08 -25.25
C ILE A 72 -10.10 -2.55 -25.68
N ARG A 73 -10.29 -3.49 -24.76
CA ARG A 73 -10.25 -4.92 -25.03
C ARG A 73 -11.29 -5.35 -26.05
N ILE A 74 -12.53 -4.84 -25.93
CA ILE A 74 -13.64 -5.14 -26.84
C ILE A 74 -13.32 -4.65 -28.27
N ARG A 75 -12.74 -3.47 -28.40
CA ARG A 75 -12.52 -2.82 -29.69
C ARG A 75 -11.24 -3.26 -30.40
N VAL A 76 -10.24 -3.70 -29.65
CA VAL A 76 -8.98 -4.20 -30.23
C VAL A 76 -9.09 -5.64 -30.74
N GLY A 77 -10.22 -6.28 -30.66
CA GLY A 77 -10.61 -7.69 -30.90
C GLY A 77 -10.06 -8.46 -32.12
N SER A 78 -9.13 -7.93 -32.90
CA SER A 78 -8.38 -8.66 -33.94
C SER A 78 -6.88 -8.48 -33.74
N PRO A 79 -6.05 -9.51 -33.91
CA PRO A 79 -4.60 -9.43 -33.72
C PRO A 79 -4.00 -8.51 -34.80
N ARG A 80 -4.00 -7.22 -34.57
CA ARG A 80 -3.22 -6.28 -35.38
C ARG A 80 -1.75 -6.55 -35.09
N ARG A 81 -0.96 -6.74 -36.14
CA ARG A 81 0.48 -7.02 -36.02
C ARG A 81 1.26 -5.96 -35.24
N TYR A 82 0.75 -4.75 -35.15
CA TYR A 82 1.37 -3.64 -34.43
C TYR A 82 0.31 -2.73 -33.82
N PHE A 83 0.39 -2.53 -32.50
CA PHE A 83 -0.41 -1.57 -31.76
C PHE A 83 0.52 -0.65 -30.96
N PRO A 84 0.55 0.65 -31.24
CA PRO A 84 1.52 1.56 -30.61
C PRO A 84 1.28 1.77 -29.12
N GLY A 85 0.13 1.41 -28.57
CA GLY A 85 -0.24 1.54 -27.17
C GLY A 85 0.29 0.44 -26.24
N VAL A 86 0.97 -0.59 -26.74
CA VAL A 86 1.46 -1.72 -25.92
C VAL A 86 2.44 -1.24 -24.85
N SER A 87 3.30 -0.26 -25.15
CA SER A 87 4.25 0.28 -24.18
C SER A 87 3.54 0.92 -22.99
N SER A 88 2.57 1.81 -23.24
CA SER A 88 1.79 2.49 -22.19
C SER A 88 1.00 1.49 -21.35
N LEU A 89 0.39 0.47 -21.96
CA LEU A 89 -0.33 -0.59 -21.24
C LEU A 89 0.63 -1.46 -20.40
N SER A 90 1.83 -1.74 -20.90
CA SER A 90 2.85 -2.48 -20.15
C SER A 90 3.33 -1.70 -18.92
N GLU A 91 3.48 -0.39 -19.05
CA GLU A 91 3.81 0.49 -17.93
C GLU A 91 2.68 0.51 -16.89
N ILE A 92 1.43 0.65 -17.32
CA ILE A 92 0.26 0.58 -16.42
C ILE A 92 0.21 -0.77 -15.70
N HIS A 93 0.55 -1.86 -16.38
CA HIS A 93 0.61 -3.19 -15.77
C HIS A 93 1.64 -3.25 -14.62
N VAL A 94 2.85 -2.72 -14.83
CA VAL A 94 3.88 -2.61 -13.78
C VAL A 94 3.40 -1.73 -12.62
N ILE A 95 2.75 -0.61 -12.93
CA ILE A 95 2.22 0.32 -11.90
C ILE A 95 1.13 -0.39 -11.07
N PHE A 96 0.21 -1.13 -11.70
CA PHE A 96 -0.84 -1.86 -10.99
C PHE A 96 -0.27 -2.94 -10.08
N GLN A 97 0.76 -3.66 -10.51
CA GLN A 97 1.45 -4.64 -9.66
C GLN A 97 2.07 -3.96 -8.42
N LYS A 98 2.78 -2.85 -8.61
CA LYS A 98 3.36 -2.08 -7.51
C LYS A 98 2.29 -1.52 -6.58
N LEU A 99 1.21 -0.99 -7.14
CA LEU A 99 0.07 -0.50 -6.35
C LEU A 99 -0.57 -1.62 -5.53
N LYS A 100 -0.75 -2.81 -6.11
CA LYS A 100 -1.25 -3.98 -5.39
C LYS A 100 -0.34 -4.34 -4.22
N PHE A 101 0.98 -4.37 -4.40
CA PHE A 101 1.92 -4.62 -3.30
C PHE A 101 1.83 -3.56 -2.19
N LEU A 102 1.69 -2.29 -2.55
CA LEU A 102 1.52 -1.22 -1.57
C LEU A 102 0.21 -1.37 -0.78
N LEU A 103 -0.88 -1.75 -1.46
CA LEU A 103 -2.17 -2.02 -0.81
C LEU A 103 -2.10 -3.24 0.11
N GLU A 104 -1.41 -4.31 -0.30
CA GLU A 104 -1.18 -5.50 0.52
C GLU A 104 -0.42 -5.14 1.79
N ASP A 105 0.64 -4.32 1.70
CA ASP A 105 1.41 -3.88 2.85
C ASP A 105 0.58 -3.05 3.82
N CYS A 106 -0.15 -2.05 3.30
CA CYS A 106 -0.97 -1.15 4.13
C CYS A 106 -2.20 -1.82 4.75
N THR A 107 -2.56 -3.02 4.30
CA THR A 107 -3.68 -3.80 4.85
C THR A 107 -3.24 -5.09 5.53
N ARG A 108 -1.91 -5.31 5.68
CA ARG A 108 -1.36 -6.53 6.28
C ARG A 108 -1.60 -6.55 7.78
N ASP A 109 -2.19 -7.66 8.25
CA ASP A 109 -2.26 -7.94 9.67
C ASP A 109 -0.86 -8.08 10.28
N GLY A 110 -0.64 -7.45 11.43
CA GLY A 110 0.64 -7.47 12.13
C GLY A 110 1.64 -6.39 11.70
N ALA A 111 1.38 -5.66 10.62
CA ALA A 111 2.24 -4.57 10.14
C ALA A 111 1.66 -3.17 10.40
N ARG A 112 0.56 -3.07 11.15
CA ARG A 112 -0.26 -1.86 11.22
C ARG A 112 0.48 -0.67 11.83
N VAL A 113 1.17 -0.90 12.94
CA VAL A 113 1.94 0.16 13.61
C VAL A 113 3.14 0.56 12.77
N CYS A 114 3.86 -0.40 12.19
CA CYS A 114 4.98 -0.13 11.29
C CYS A 114 4.54 0.68 10.07
N MET A 115 3.39 0.35 9.46
CA MET A 115 2.85 1.08 8.31
C MET A 115 2.39 2.48 8.67
N LEU A 116 1.77 2.68 9.84
CA LEU A 116 1.42 4.01 10.34
C LEU A 116 2.67 4.89 10.47
N MET A 117 3.72 4.38 11.12
CA MET A 117 4.99 5.11 11.29
C MET A 117 5.73 5.38 9.97
N SER A 118 5.40 4.63 8.91
CA SER A 118 5.93 4.82 7.55
C SER A 118 4.99 5.63 6.63
N SER A 119 4.03 6.37 7.17
CA SER A 119 2.96 7.04 6.42
C SER A 119 3.46 8.03 5.37
N ASP A 120 4.54 8.76 5.63
CA ASP A 120 5.16 9.68 4.66
C ASP A 120 5.72 8.89 3.46
N GLN A 121 6.46 7.81 3.71
CA GLN A 121 7.00 6.92 2.66
C GLN A 121 5.88 6.28 1.84
N VAL A 122 4.79 5.87 2.47
CA VAL A 122 3.58 5.37 1.80
C VAL A 122 2.97 6.44 0.91
N SER A 123 2.87 7.68 1.41
CA SER A 123 2.36 8.83 0.64
C SER A 123 3.20 9.08 -0.60
N ASP A 124 4.52 9.09 -0.47
CA ASP A 124 5.47 9.32 -1.57
C ASP A 124 5.34 8.23 -2.64
N HIS A 125 5.32 6.95 -2.24
CA HIS A 125 5.12 5.84 -3.17
C HIS A 125 3.77 5.93 -3.90
N LEU A 126 2.69 6.20 -3.17
CA LEU A 126 1.36 6.33 -3.76
C LEU A 126 1.28 7.52 -4.73
N GLN A 127 1.93 8.67 -4.39
CA GLN A 127 2.02 9.83 -5.25
C GLN A 127 2.73 9.50 -6.56
N VAL A 128 3.89 8.84 -6.49
CA VAL A 128 4.66 8.43 -7.68
C VAL A 128 3.84 7.49 -8.55
N LEU A 129 3.18 6.48 -7.98
CA LEU A 129 2.36 5.52 -8.73
C LEU A 129 1.16 6.20 -9.40
N THR A 130 0.48 7.12 -8.69
CA THR A 130 -0.67 7.87 -9.23
C THR A 130 -0.24 8.78 -10.39
N LEU A 131 0.87 9.50 -10.27
CA LEU A 131 1.42 10.32 -11.35
C LEU A 131 1.87 9.47 -12.56
N SER A 132 2.46 8.31 -12.31
CA SER A 132 2.87 7.38 -13.37
C SER A 132 1.68 6.86 -14.17
N ILE A 133 0.52 6.59 -13.52
CA ILE A 133 -0.74 6.27 -14.23
C ILE A 133 -1.12 7.40 -15.19
N SER A 134 -1.11 8.65 -14.70
CA SER A 134 -1.45 9.81 -15.52
C SER A 134 -0.51 9.95 -16.73
N THR A 135 0.79 9.75 -16.53
CA THR A 135 1.80 9.86 -17.59
C THR A 135 1.59 8.77 -18.65
N SER A 136 1.42 7.51 -18.22
CA SER A 136 1.22 6.39 -19.14
C SER A 136 -0.10 6.51 -19.92
N LEU A 137 -1.18 7.00 -19.28
CA LEU A 137 -2.45 7.26 -19.97
C LEU A 137 -2.34 8.43 -20.96
N SER A 138 -1.62 9.50 -20.62
CA SER A 138 -1.40 10.63 -21.54
C SER A 138 -0.56 10.24 -22.76
N ALA A 139 0.30 9.23 -22.64
CA ALA A 139 1.08 8.67 -23.73
C ALA A 139 0.33 7.57 -24.53
N PHE A 140 -0.86 7.16 -24.07
CA PHE A 140 -1.66 6.16 -24.75
C PHE A 140 -2.27 6.73 -26.04
N PRO A 141 -2.07 6.10 -27.21
CA PRO A 141 -2.53 6.62 -28.49
C PRO A 141 -4.02 6.35 -28.70
N VAL A 142 -4.87 7.14 -28.07
CA VAL A 142 -6.34 7.00 -28.11
C VAL A 142 -6.89 6.98 -29.52
N SER A 143 -6.29 7.76 -30.45
CA SER A 143 -6.70 7.84 -31.86
C SER A 143 -6.58 6.53 -32.64
N PHE A 144 -5.84 5.54 -32.15
CA PHE A 144 -5.74 4.21 -32.78
C PHE A 144 -6.84 3.24 -32.34
N VAL A 145 -7.62 3.62 -31.33
CA VAL A 145 -8.75 2.85 -30.83
C VAL A 145 -10.00 3.71 -31.01
N ASP A 146 -10.98 3.20 -31.76
CA ASP A 146 -12.26 3.90 -31.95
C ASP A 146 -13.11 3.81 -30.65
N LEU A 147 -12.72 4.62 -29.64
CA LEU A 147 -13.39 4.67 -28.35
C LEU A 147 -14.60 5.62 -28.38
N PRO A 148 -15.69 5.30 -27.66
CA PRO A 148 -16.79 6.24 -27.44
C PRO A 148 -16.31 7.53 -26.78
N SER A 149 -17.03 8.65 -27.03
CA SER A 149 -16.73 9.95 -26.41
C SER A 149 -16.67 9.87 -24.88
N GLU A 150 -17.61 9.12 -24.28
CA GLU A 150 -17.72 8.94 -22.84
C GLU A 150 -16.48 8.24 -22.25
N VAL A 151 -15.88 7.31 -22.99
CA VAL A 151 -14.66 6.62 -22.57
C VAL A 151 -13.45 7.55 -22.69
N ASN A 152 -13.39 8.36 -23.74
CA ASN A 152 -12.35 9.39 -23.90
C ASN A 152 -12.42 10.42 -22.76
N GLU A 153 -13.62 10.91 -22.44
CA GLU A 153 -13.85 11.80 -21.30
C GLU A 153 -13.42 11.14 -19.97
N LEU A 154 -13.66 9.84 -19.81
CA LEU A 154 -13.25 9.10 -18.62
C LEU A 154 -11.73 8.98 -18.51
N ILE A 155 -11.00 8.78 -19.62
CA ILE A 155 -9.54 8.83 -19.66
C ILE A 155 -9.04 10.20 -19.21
N ASP A 156 -9.58 11.28 -19.78
CA ASP A 156 -9.22 12.64 -19.42
C ASP A 156 -9.50 12.94 -17.95
N LEU A 157 -10.63 12.48 -17.44
CA LEU A 157 -10.99 12.62 -16.02
C LEU A 157 -9.97 11.93 -15.11
N VAL A 158 -9.60 10.68 -15.41
CA VAL A 158 -8.60 9.94 -14.63
C VAL A 158 -7.25 10.66 -14.67
N VAL A 159 -6.80 11.10 -15.83
CA VAL A 159 -5.54 11.85 -16.01
C VAL A 159 -5.55 13.14 -15.18
N GLN A 160 -6.63 13.92 -15.26
CA GLN A 160 -6.76 15.17 -14.52
C GLN A 160 -6.83 14.96 -13.01
N GLN A 161 -7.59 13.96 -12.56
CA GLN A 161 -7.68 13.62 -11.13
C GLN A 161 -6.32 13.16 -10.59
N ALA A 162 -5.59 12.33 -11.33
CA ALA A 162 -4.28 11.85 -10.92
C ALA A 162 -3.26 12.99 -10.80
N ARG A 163 -3.28 13.97 -11.73
CA ARG A 163 -2.39 15.14 -11.69
C ARG A 163 -2.72 16.11 -10.54
N LYS A 164 -4.01 16.29 -10.23
CA LYS A 164 -4.47 17.19 -9.16
C LYS A 164 -4.38 16.57 -7.77
N HIS A 165 -4.26 15.24 -7.70
CA HIS A 165 -4.23 14.54 -6.43
C HIS A 165 -2.85 14.66 -5.79
N VAL A 166 -2.73 15.53 -4.79
CA VAL A 166 -1.57 15.58 -3.90
C VAL A 166 -1.81 14.58 -2.77
N VAL A 167 -1.01 13.53 -2.73
CA VAL A 167 -1.05 12.52 -1.67
C VAL A 167 -0.28 13.06 -0.46
N ARG A 168 -0.93 13.03 0.69
CA ARG A 168 -0.33 13.41 1.98
C ARG A 168 -0.87 12.46 3.04
N PRO A 169 -0.11 12.20 4.11
CA PRO A 169 -0.65 11.48 5.26
C PRO A 169 -1.93 12.13 5.78
N ASP A 170 -2.90 11.32 6.15
CA ASP A 170 -4.15 11.81 6.73
C ASP A 170 -3.85 12.58 8.04
N SER A 171 -4.59 13.66 8.31
CA SER A 171 -4.35 14.49 9.51
C SER A 171 -4.51 13.71 10.81
N ASP A 172 -5.37 12.70 10.81
CA ASP A 172 -5.61 11.86 11.97
C ASP A 172 -4.45 10.88 12.18
N ASP A 173 -3.86 10.35 11.10
CA ASP A 173 -2.64 9.54 11.16
C ASP A 173 -1.48 10.34 11.79
N LYS A 174 -1.29 11.61 11.39
CA LYS A 174 -0.24 12.47 11.96
C LYS A 174 -0.37 12.63 13.46
N LYS A 175 -1.60 12.90 13.95
CA LYS A 175 -1.85 13.02 15.39
C LYS A 175 -1.49 11.74 16.14
N VAL A 176 -1.85 10.59 15.57
CA VAL A 176 -1.53 9.29 16.20
C VAL A 176 -0.04 8.99 16.14
N ILE A 177 0.66 9.33 15.08
CA ILE A 177 2.11 9.24 14.99
C ILE A 177 2.78 10.10 16.09
N ASP A 178 2.31 11.33 16.28
CA ASP A 178 2.80 12.22 17.34
C ASP A 178 2.57 11.60 18.72
N SER A 179 1.37 11.02 18.95
CA SER A 179 1.07 10.28 20.19
C SER A 179 1.99 9.07 20.39
N VAL A 180 2.25 8.28 19.35
CA VAL A 180 3.20 7.14 19.43
C VAL A 180 4.59 7.65 19.82
N ASN A 181 5.09 8.70 19.16
CA ASN A 181 6.39 9.28 19.45
C ASN A 181 6.48 9.79 20.91
N GLN A 182 5.42 10.43 21.41
CA GLN A 182 5.35 10.85 22.82
C GLN A 182 5.40 9.68 23.77
N VAL A 183 4.68 8.58 23.50
CA VAL A 183 4.73 7.37 24.31
C VAL A 183 6.12 6.73 24.30
N LEU A 184 6.78 6.67 23.13
CA LEU A 184 8.15 6.15 23.05
C LEU A 184 9.12 7.00 23.89
N ALA A 185 9.00 8.34 23.84
CA ALA A 185 9.80 9.23 24.68
C ALA A 185 9.52 9.07 26.17
N LEU A 186 8.28 8.76 26.59
CA LEU A 186 7.97 8.43 27.99
C LEU A 186 8.67 7.15 28.44
N PHE A 187 8.71 6.10 27.60
CA PHE A 187 9.43 4.87 27.91
C PHE A 187 10.95 5.10 28.07
N GLU A 188 11.56 5.92 27.22
CA GLU A 188 12.97 6.30 27.35
C GLU A 188 13.24 6.97 28.71
N ASN A 189 12.30 7.80 29.18
CA ASN A 189 12.37 8.48 30.47
C ASN A 189 11.86 7.62 31.64
N ARG A 190 11.52 6.34 31.42
CA ARG A 190 10.98 5.40 32.43
C ARG A 190 9.67 5.89 33.06
N VAL A 191 8.88 6.64 32.33
CA VAL A 191 7.55 7.11 32.74
C VAL A 191 6.48 6.24 32.07
N SER A 192 5.51 5.77 32.85
CA SER A 192 4.39 5.01 32.30
C SER A 192 3.43 5.93 31.57
N PRO A 193 3.05 5.63 30.31
CA PRO A 193 2.05 6.41 29.61
C PRO A 193 0.65 6.18 30.15
N GLU A 194 -0.24 7.13 29.92
CA GLU A 194 -1.65 7.04 30.30
C GLU A 194 -2.37 5.93 29.50
N PRO A 195 -3.12 5.02 30.17
CA PRO A 195 -3.81 3.92 29.50
C PRO A 195 -4.79 4.37 28.41
N ASP A 196 -5.43 5.53 28.56
CA ASP A 196 -6.38 6.08 27.60
C ASP A 196 -5.69 6.53 26.31
N GLU A 197 -4.46 7.04 26.40
CA GLU A 197 -3.65 7.38 25.24
C GLU A 197 -3.29 6.12 24.45
N ILE A 198 -2.84 5.07 25.15
CA ILE A 198 -2.56 3.77 24.53
C ILE A 198 -3.80 3.22 23.83
N ASN A 199 -4.95 3.29 24.47
CA ASN A 199 -6.20 2.81 23.86
C ASN A 199 -6.57 3.58 22.60
N ARG A 200 -6.40 4.91 22.57
CA ARG A 200 -6.65 5.73 21.38
C ARG A 200 -5.75 5.33 20.20
N ILE A 201 -4.47 5.11 20.47
CA ILE A 201 -3.52 4.63 19.46
C ILE A 201 -3.95 3.26 18.91
N LEU A 202 -4.22 2.29 19.80
CA LEU A 202 -4.61 0.94 19.44
C LEU A 202 -5.91 0.89 18.63
N ASP A 203 -6.91 1.69 19.02
CA ASP A 203 -8.18 1.78 18.30
C ASP A 203 -7.99 2.35 16.89
N HIS A 204 -7.13 3.37 16.73
CA HIS A 204 -6.83 3.96 15.42
C HIS A 204 -6.19 2.94 14.47
N VAL A 205 -5.16 2.23 14.92
CA VAL A 205 -4.47 1.22 14.12
C VAL A 205 -5.27 -0.09 13.98
N GLY A 206 -6.36 -0.24 14.75
CA GLY A 206 -7.20 -1.44 14.73
C GLY A 206 -6.58 -2.66 15.41
N VAL A 207 -5.66 -2.46 16.37
CA VAL A 207 -5.07 -3.50 17.21
C VAL A 207 -5.93 -3.64 18.46
N ARG A 208 -6.82 -4.63 18.52
CA ARG A 208 -7.86 -4.74 19.56
C ARG A 208 -7.73 -5.96 20.44
N THR A 209 -6.97 -6.95 20.02
CA THR A 209 -6.87 -8.24 20.68
C THR A 209 -5.44 -8.58 21.00
N TRP A 210 -5.27 -9.48 21.98
CA TRP A 210 -3.99 -10.10 22.26
C TRP A 210 -3.35 -10.72 21.00
N GLY A 211 -4.18 -11.40 20.17
CA GLY A 211 -3.73 -12.00 18.92
C GLY A 211 -3.20 -10.97 17.93
N ASP A 212 -3.80 -9.78 17.86
CA ASP A 212 -3.29 -8.68 17.01
C ASP A 212 -1.92 -8.23 17.50
N CYS A 213 -1.73 -8.02 18.82
CA CYS A 213 -0.42 -7.65 19.38
C CYS A 213 0.66 -8.72 19.10
N VAL A 214 0.31 -10.01 19.18
CA VAL A 214 1.26 -11.09 18.85
C VAL A 214 1.69 -11.01 17.39
N LYS A 215 0.75 -10.75 16.47
CA LYS A 215 1.08 -10.58 15.04
C LYS A 215 2.01 -9.38 14.80
N GLU A 216 1.74 -8.23 15.47
CA GLU A 216 2.60 -7.03 15.38
C GLU A 216 4.02 -7.32 15.90
N VAL A 217 4.15 -7.97 17.06
CA VAL A 217 5.47 -8.31 17.63
C VAL A 217 6.25 -9.26 16.73
N ASN A 218 5.59 -10.29 16.19
CA ASN A 218 6.24 -11.24 15.28
C ASN A 218 6.72 -10.55 14.01
N PHE A 219 5.85 -9.72 13.42
CA PHE A 219 6.19 -8.96 12.24
C PHE A 219 7.36 -7.99 12.47
N LEU A 220 7.33 -7.22 13.55
CA LEU A 220 8.44 -6.31 13.90
C LEU A 220 9.75 -7.07 14.13
N GLY A 221 9.69 -8.26 14.76
CA GLY A 221 10.86 -9.13 14.91
C GLY A 221 11.45 -9.57 13.56
N GLU A 222 10.61 -9.98 12.61
CA GLU A 222 11.03 -10.36 11.25
C GLU A 222 11.68 -9.18 10.50
N GLU A 223 11.10 -7.98 10.60
CA GLU A 223 11.64 -6.77 9.97
C GLU A 223 12.98 -6.33 10.60
N ILE A 224 13.12 -6.44 11.93
CA ILE A 224 14.40 -6.17 12.64
C ILE A 224 15.51 -7.10 12.13
N GLU A 225 15.23 -8.39 12.03
CA GLU A 225 16.23 -9.36 11.55
C GLU A 225 16.58 -9.10 10.06
N ALA A 226 15.59 -8.80 9.23
CA ALA A 226 15.80 -8.45 7.82
C ALA A 226 16.68 -7.19 7.69
N GLU A 227 16.43 -6.15 8.48
CA GLU A 227 17.20 -4.90 8.49
C GLU A 227 18.65 -5.13 8.94
N ARG A 228 18.85 -5.93 9.98
CA ARG A 228 20.19 -6.30 10.46
C ARG A 228 21.02 -7.04 9.42
N LEU A 229 20.37 -7.96 8.68
CA LEU A 229 21.03 -8.71 7.61
C LEU A 229 21.44 -7.80 6.43
N GLU A 230 20.59 -6.83 6.09
CA GLU A 230 20.86 -5.88 5.03
C GLU A 230 21.95 -4.89 5.39
N ASN A 231 21.94 -4.37 6.62
CA ASN A 231 22.99 -3.50 7.15
C ASN A 231 24.37 -4.21 7.14
N LYS A 232 24.42 -5.50 7.47
CA LYS A 232 25.65 -6.30 7.37
C LYS A 232 26.14 -6.45 5.92
N LYS A 233 25.24 -6.62 4.95
CA LYS A 233 25.61 -6.76 3.54
C LYS A 233 26.14 -5.45 2.93
N ASN A 234 25.57 -4.33 3.33
CA ASN A 234 25.86 -3.01 2.77
C ASN A 234 26.95 -2.23 3.51
N ASN A 235 27.61 -2.84 4.53
CA ASN A 235 28.55 -2.15 5.45
C ASN A 235 27.95 -0.83 6.00
N ASN A 236 26.64 -0.78 6.17
CA ASN A 236 25.93 0.41 6.61
C ASN A 236 25.77 0.35 8.14
N ASN A 237 26.43 1.27 8.86
CA ASN A 237 26.35 1.35 10.33
C ASN A 237 25.10 2.09 10.84
N SER A 238 24.13 2.42 9.99
CA SER A 238 22.92 3.10 10.42
C SER A 238 21.97 2.12 11.10
N ASN A 239 21.94 2.16 12.43
CA ASN A 239 21.02 1.35 13.25
C ASN A 239 19.68 2.05 13.53
N ALA A 240 19.47 3.28 13.06
CA ALA A 240 18.30 4.10 13.40
C ALA A 240 16.96 3.39 13.13
N ARG A 241 16.85 2.66 11.98
CA ARG A 241 15.64 1.90 11.65
C ARG A 241 15.45 0.70 12.58
N VAL A 242 16.54 -0.01 12.92
CA VAL A 242 16.50 -1.14 13.87
C VAL A 242 16.08 -0.65 15.27
N GLU A 243 16.58 0.51 15.69
CA GLU A 243 16.23 1.12 16.98
C GLU A 243 14.75 1.49 17.03
N LEU A 244 14.23 2.16 15.98
CA LEU A 244 12.81 2.49 15.88
C LEU A 244 11.93 1.23 15.93
N LEU A 245 12.22 0.21 15.13
CA LEU A 245 11.46 -1.04 15.10
C LEU A 245 11.52 -1.75 16.48
N SER A 246 12.65 -1.71 17.16
CA SER A 246 12.81 -2.29 18.50
C SER A 246 12.00 -1.52 19.55
N SER A 247 11.95 -0.19 19.47
CA SER A 247 11.14 0.66 20.33
C SER A 247 9.64 0.41 20.10
N LEU A 248 9.21 0.29 18.84
CA LEU A 248 7.82 -0.07 18.49
C LEU A 248 7.45 -1.48 19.00
N MET A 249 8.36 -2.44 18.93
CA MET A 249 8.13 -3.78 19.48
C MET A 249 7.95 -3.72 21.00
N GLY A 250 8.75 -2.94 21.72
CA GLY A 250 8.60 -2.67 23.14
C GLY A 250 7.25 -2.02 23.47
N PHE A 251 6.84 -1.04 22.68
CA PHE A 251 5.52 -0.40 22.77
C PHE A 251 4.38 -1.42 22.66
N ILE A 252 4.39 -2.28 21.64
CA ILE A 252 3.34 -3.31 21.44
C ILE A 252 3.37 -4.34 22.59
N CYS A 253 4.54 -4.72 23.11
CA CYS A 253 4.63 -5.58 24.28
C CYS A 253 3.96 -4.94 25.50
N TYR A 254 4.12 -3.64 25.74
CA TYR A 254 3.41 -2.90 26.78
C TYR A 254 1.89 -2.88 26.54
N CYS A 255 1.45 -2.63 25.32
CA CYS A 255 0.04 -2.63 24.93
C CYS A 255 -0.66 -3.97 25.26
N ARG A 256 0.05 -5.10 25.16
CA ARG A 256 -0.48 -6.41 25.55
C ARG A 256 -0.92 -6.43 27.01
N CYS A 257 -0.13 -5.82 27.91
CA CYS A 257 -0.46 -5.73 29.34
C CYS A 257 -1.73 -4.86 29.56
N VAL A 258 -1.86 -3.75 28.83
CA VAL A 258 -3.04 -2.88 28.94
C VAL A 258 -4.31 -3.59 28.47
N ILE A 259 -4.26 -4.33 27.35
CA ILE A 259 -5.40 -5.11 26.84
C ILE A 259 -5.81 -6.23 27.82
N LEU A 260 -4.85 -6.90 28.47
CA LEU A 260 -5.16 -7.94 29.46
C LEU A 260 -5.86 -7.38 30.70
N ASN A 261 -5.38 -6.24 31.21
CA ASN A 261 -5.96 -5.60 32.38
C ASN A 261 -7.42 -5.15 32.15
N LYS A 262 -7.76 -4.70 30.93
CA LYS A 262 -9.15 -4.40 30.57
C LYS A 262 -10.07 -5.62 30.64
N ARG A 263 -9.61 -6.80 30.24
CA ARG A 263 -10.43 -8.03 30.28
C ARG A 263 -10.71 -8.49 31.72
N SER A 264 -9.76 -8.32 32.62
CA SER A 264 -9.94 -8.67 34.05
C SER A 264 -10.90 -7.72 34.77
N SER A 265 -10.96 -6.44 34.39
CA SER A 265 -11.88 -5.44 34.98
C SER A 265 -13.30 -5.51 34.43
N SER A 266 -13.52 -6.09 33.26
CA SER A 266 -14.85 -6.28 32.67
C SER A 266 -15.53 -7.61 33.05
N SER A 267 -14.84 -8.46 33.78
CA SER A 267 -15.34 -9.75 34.28
C SER A 267 -15.70 -9.73 35.79
N SER A 268 -15.61 -8.57 36.41
CA SER A 268 -16.01 -8.28 37.80
C SER A 268 -17.29 -7.47 37.79
#